data_d736418b77c2d2fde96327295dd71c21
#
_entry.id   d736418b77c2d2fde96327295dd71c21
#
_cell.length_a   1.000
_cell.length_b   1.000
_cell.length_c   1.000
_cell.angle_alpha   90.00
_cell.angle_beta   90.00
_cell.angle_gamma   90.00
#
_symmetry.space_group_name_H-M   'P 1'
#
loop_
_entity.id
_entity.type
_entity.pdbx_description
1 polymer ?
#
loop_
_entity_poly.entity_id
_entity_poly.type
_entity_poly.pdbx_seq_one_letter_code
_entity_poly.pdbx_strand_id
1 'polypeptide(L)'
;MERDKARKDRELFVDTTYVLPFFQVPIRVEGFELSNFKMLIANLSKVHVAELSIYEAKAKLLRLSKVSRRYEEALRVFGQNLNVLRSDEKFVFHSYTSEADECFNQLLHFAKRLDAFDLIIQSEAFTVGELLTEDEDLLAFRDSDQFAESPSSKSIKMRCWKEISREKKASQ
;
A
#
# COMPACT_ATOMS: atom_id res chain seq x y z
N MET A 1 3.76 28.73 -5.71
CA MET A 1 2.41 28.61 -5.14
C MET A 1 1.58 27.45 -5.70
N GLU A 2 1.53 27.20 -7.02
CA GLU A 2 0.77 26.05 -7.58
C GLU A 2 1.37 24.67 -7.25
N ARG A 3 2.72 24.54 -7.21
CA ARG A 3 3.39 23.26 -6.86
C ARG A 3 3.16 22.82 -5.42
N ASP A 4 2.97 23.75 -4.48
CA ASP A 4 2.70 23.43 -3.07
C ASP A 4 1.24 23.02 -2.85
N LYS A 5 0.33 23.54 -3.66
CA LYS A 5 -1.09 23.16 -3.62
C LYS A 5 -1.29 21.73 -4.14
N ALA A 6 -0.65 21.40 -5.27
CA ALA A 6 -0.71 20.04 -5.85
C ALA A 6 -0.10 18.96 -4.94
N ARG A 7 0.84 19.33 -4.06
CA ARG A 7 1.41 18.39 -3.06
C ARG A 7 0.44 18.10 -1.90
N LYS A 8 -0.41 19.05 -1.51
CA LYS A 8 -1.37 18.88 -0.41
C LYS A 8 -2.59 18.04 -0.78
N ASP A 9 -2.86 17.89 -2.08
CA ASP A 9 -4.03 17.14 -2.58
C ASP A 9 -3.66 15.70 -3.04
N ARG A 10 -2.41 15.28 -2.84
CA ARG A 10 -1.94 13.95 -3.24
C ARG A 10 -2.40 12.90 -2.24
N GLU A 11 -3.04 11.89 -2.75
CA GLU A 11 -3.46 10.69 -2.03
C GLU A 11 -2.61 9.48 -2.47
N LEU A 12 -2.45 8.50 -1.59
CA LEU A 12 -1.61 7.34 -1.84
C LEU A 12 -2.25 6.10 -1.25
N PHE A 13 -2.48 5.09 -2.07
CA PHE A 13 -2.81 3.75 -1.60
C PHE A 13 -1.53 3.01 -1.23
N VAL A 14 -1.50 2.34 -0.10
CA VAL A 14 -0.34 1.59 0.37
C VAL A 14 -0.67 0.12 0.52
N ASP A 15 0.21 -0.72 0.03
CA ASP A 15 0.18 -2.16 0.17
C ASP A 15 0.46 -2.60 1.61
N THR A 16 0.12 -3.84 1.93
CA THR A 16 0.32 -4.51 3.22
C THR A 16 1.75 -4.35 3.75
N THR A 17 2.75 -4.37 2.87
CA THR A 17 4.15 -4.16 3.25
C THR A 17 4.34 -2.87 4.05
N TYR A 18 3.70 -1.78 3.65
CA TYR A 18 3.85 -0.48 4.32
C TYR A 18 2.93 -0.29 5.53
N VAL A 19 1.97 -1.18 5.71
CA VAL A 19 1.11 -1.25 6.90
C VAL A 19 1.82 -1.96 8.07
N LEU A 20 2.65 -2.95 7.77
CA LEU A 20 3.35 -3.78 8.75
C LEU A 20 4.13 -3.02 9.84
N PRO A 21 4.89 -1.94 9.52
CA PRO A 21 5.63 -1.19 10.53
C PRO A 21 4.76 -0.56 11.62
N PHE A 22 3.50 -0.23 11.35
CA PHE A 22 2.56 0.29 12.34
C PHE A 22 2.17 -0.78 13.37
N PHE A 23 2.35 -2.05 13.01
CA PHE A 23 2.15 -3.21 13.89
C PHE A 23 3.45 -3.82 14.41
N GLN A 24 4.53 -3.02 14.42
CA GLN A 24 5.86 -3.42 14.94
C GLN A 24 6.52 -4.57 14.17
N VAL A 25 6.11 -4.79 12.93
CA VAL A 25 6.73 -5.75 12.03
C VAL A 25 7.70 -5.00 11.11
N PRO A 26 9.03 -5.22 11.24
CA PRO A 26 9.99 -4.58 10.37
C PRO A 26 9.87 -5.11 8.95
N ILE A 27 10.06 -4.24 7.97
CA ILE A 27 10.10 -4.60 6.55
C ILE A 27 11.54 -4.55 6.03
N ARG A 28 11.82 -5.36 5.00
CA ARG A 28 13.14 -5.42 4.36
C ARG A 28 13.05 -4.74 2.99
N VAL A 29 12.94 -3.42 3.02
CA VAL A 29 12.91 -2.59 1.81
C VAL A 29 14.15 -1.72 1.81
N GLU A 30 14.89 -1.74 0.70
CA GLU A 30 16.14 -0.99 0.57
C GLU A 30 15.92 0.52 0.77
N GLY A 31 16.65 1.10 1.71
CA GLY A 31 16.57 2.53 2.03
C GLY A 31 15.26 2.96 2.70
N PHE A 32 14.43 2.01 3.14
CA PHE A 32 13.22 2.34 3.90
C PHE A 32 13.56 2.61 5.37
N GLU A 33 13.07 3.74 5.84
CA GLU A 33 13.03 4.09 7.26
C GLU A 33 11.62 4.56 7.61
N LEU A 34 11.09 4.08 8.73
CA LEU A 34 9.73 4.45 9.18
C LEU A 34 9.59 5.96 9.40
N SER A 35 10.65 6.63 9.85
CA SER A 35 10.69 8.10 9.99
C SER A 35 10.47 8.81 8.65
N ASN A 36 11.14 8.34 7.59
CA ASN A 36 11.00 8.87 6.25
C ASN A 36 9.60 8.60 5.66
N PHE A 37 9.04 7.44 5.97
CA PHE A 37 7.67 7.11 5.57
C PHE A 37 6.64 7.98 6.30
N LYS A 38 6.79 8.20 7.62
CA LYS A 38 5.95 9.14 8.36
C LYS A 38 6.03 10.55 7.82
N MET A 39 7.21 11.01 7.41
CA MET A 39 7.36 12.32 6.75
C MET A 39 6.68 12.35 5.36
N LEU A 40 6.66 11.24 4.62
CA LEU A 40 5.88 11.14 3.39
C LEU A 40 4.40 11.30 3.68
N ILE A 41 3.86 10.50 4.62
CA ILE A 41 2.45 10.52 5.04
C ILE A 41 2.02 11.93 5.48
N ALA A 42 2.85 12.63 6.26
CA ALA A 42 2.53 13.98 6.72
C ALA A 42 2.30 14.98 5.57
N ASN A 43 2.89 14.74 4.40
CA ASN A 43 2.76 15.57 3.20
C ASN A 43 1.66 15.13 2.23
N LEU A 44 0.95 14.03 2.52
CA LEU A 44 -0.20 13.57 1.76
C LEU A 44 -1.50 14.15 2.34
N SER A 45 -2.54 14.25 1.52
CA SER A 45 -3.90 14.52 2.02
C SER A 45 -4.45 13.30 2.72
N LYS A 46 -4.37 12.14 2.09
CA LYS A 46 -4.83 10.85 2.63
C LYS A 46 -3.85 9.72 2.28
N VAL A 47 -3.88 8.70 3.12
CA VAL A 47 -3.25 7.39 2.91
C VAL A 47 -4.34 6.35 2.93
N HIS A 48 -4.47 5.61 1.86
CA HIS A 48 -5.50 4.59 1.68
C HIS A 48 -4.93 3.21 1.95
N VAL A 49 -5.68 2.37 2.63
CA VAL A 49 -5.29 1.02 3.05
C VAL A 49 -6.46 0.07 2.78
N ALA A 50 -6.21 -1.07 2.16
CA ALA A 50 -7.20 -2.14 2.07
C ALA A 50 -7.50 -2.72 3.46
N GLU A 51 -8.75 -2.95 3.79
CA GLU A 51 -9.11 -3.74 4.98
C GLU A 51 -8.45 -5.13 4.94
N LEU A 52 -8.29 -5.68 3.76
CA LEU A 52 -7.56 -6.93 3.52
C LEU A 52 -6.13 -6.88 4.05
N SER A 53 -5.42 -5.76 3.86
CA SER A 53 -4.04 -5.58 4.36
C SER A 53 -3.95 -5.70 5.88
N ILE A 54 -5.03 -5.37 6.61
CA ILE A 54 -5.08 -5.55 8.07
C ILE A 54 -5.13 -7.03 8.45
N TYR A 55 -5.91 -7.83 7.71
CA TYR A 55 -5.96 -9.28 7.95
C TYR A 55 -4.64 -9.96 7.60
N GLU A 56 -4.00 -9.56 6.50
CA GLU A 56 -2.69 -10.06 6.11
C GLU A 56 -1.62 -9.70 7.13
N ALA A 57 -1.59 -8.44 7.61
CA ALA A 57 -0.67 -8.00 8.65
C ALA A 57 -0.84 -8.82 9.93
N LYS A 58 -2.08 -9.07 10.35
CA LYS A 58 -2.37 -9.90 11.53
C LYS A 58 -1.96 -11.36 11.32
N ALA A 59 -2.24 -11.93 10.15
CA ALA A 59 -1.85 -13.30 9.81
C ALA A 59 -0.32 -13.46 9.78
N LYS A 60 0.39 -12.48 9.23
CA LYS A 60 1.86 -12.45 9.23
C LYS A 60 2.41 -12.36 10.63
N LEU A 61 1.86 -11.47 11.46
CA LEU A 61 2.28 -11.31 12.86
C LEU A 61 2.02 -12.58 13.68
N LEU A 62 0.89 -13.26 13.46
CA LEU A 62 0.58 -14.54 14.09
C LEU A 62 1.61 -15.63 13.70
N ARG A 63 2.07 -15.66 12.43
CA ARG A 63 3.13 -16.59 12.01
C ARG A 63 4.46 -16.27 12.68
N LEU A 64 4.82 -14.99 12.76
CA LEU A 64 6.06 -14.54 13.39
C LEU A 64 6.06 -14.77 14.91
N SER A 65 4.91 -14.65 15.60
CA SER A 65 4.79 -14.88 17.02
C SER A 65 5.12 -16.32 17.43
N LYS A 66 4.93 -17.29 16.53
CA LYS A 66 5.30 -18.70 16.75
C LYS A 66 6.82 -18.95 16.81
N VAL A 67 7.61 -18.03 16.27
CA VAL A 67 9.07 -18.17 16.18
C VAL A 67 9.83 -17.15 17.02
N SER A 68 9.17 -16.09 17.53
CA SER A 68 9.83 -15.06 18.34
C SER A 68 8.87 -14.38 19.30
N ARG A 69 9.24 -14.39 20.58
CA ARG A 69 8.48 -13.78 21.69
C ARG A 69 8.22 -12.28 21.49
N ARG A 70 9.10 -11.58 20.78
CA ARG A 70 8.90 -10.17 20.44
C ARG A 70 7.59 -9.94 19.69
N TYR A 71 7.22 -10.87 18.81
CA TYR A 71 5.99 -10.74 18.01
C TYR A 71 4.74 -11.21 18.77
N GLU A 72 4.87 -11.97 19.85
CA GLU A 72 3.74 -12.26 20.77
C GLU A 72 3.22 -10.97 21.39
N GLU A 73 4.13 -10.09 21.85
CA GLU A 73 3.74 -8.80 22.43
C GLU A 73 3.10 -7.89 21.37
N ALA A 74 3.71 -7.79 20.18
CA ALA A 74 3.15 -7.03 19.07
C ALA A 74 1.75 -7.53 18.68
N LEU A 75 1.52 -8.86 18.69
CA LEU A 75 0.22 -9.46 18.44
C LEU A 75 -0.81 -9.11 19.52
N ARG A 76 -0.39 -9.05 20.80
CA ARG A 76 -1.25 -8.69 21.92
C ARG A 76 -1.77 -7.27 21.83
N VAL A 77 -0.91 -6.32 21.39
CA VAL A 77 -1.28 -4.91 21.24
C VAL A 77 -1.80 -4.55 19.84
N PHE A 78 -1.97 -5.53 18.95
CA PHE A 78 -2.40 -5.31 17.58
C PHE A 78 -3.69 -4.48 17.48
N GLY A 79 -4.71 -4.83 18.28
CA GLY A 79 -5.99 -4.10 18.27
C GLY A 79 -5.86 -2.66 18.75
N GLN A 80 -4.97 -2.37 19.69
CA GLN A 80 -4.69 -1.01 20.15
C GLN A 80 -4.03 -0.20 19.03
N ASN A 81 -3.01 -0.76 18.36
CA ASN A 81 -2.34 -0.12 17.25
C ASN A 81 -3.31 0.13 16.08
N LEU A 82 -4.20 -0.82 15.80
CA LEU A 82 -5.24 -0.66 14.77
C LEU A 82 -6.20 0.49 15.12
N ASN A 83 -6.64 0.59 16.37
CA ASN A 83 -7.50 1.69 16.81
C ASN A 83 -6.80 3.04 16.66
N VAL A 84 -5.52 3.14 17.01
CA VAL A 84 -4.73 4.36 16.81
C VAL A 84 -4.67 4.72 15.32
N LEU A 85 -4.38 3.74 14.46
CA LEU A 85 -4.29 3.97 13.03
C LEU A 85 -5.64 4.40 12.41
N ARG A 86 -6.74 3.80 12.87
CA ARG A 86 -8.10 4.15 12.43
C ARG A 86 -8.58 5.50 12.95
N SER A 87 -8.03 5.96 14.07
CA SER A 87 -8.36 7.28 14.64
C SER A 87 -7.58 8.42 13.99
N ASP A 88 -6.54 8.10 13.22
CA ASP A 88 -5.78 9.11 12.47
C ASP A 88 -6.52 9.47 11.19
N GLU A 89 -6.97 10.70 11.10
CA GLU A 89 -7.73 11.24 9.94
C GLU A 89 -6.96 11.14 8.60
N LYS A 90 -5.66 10.90 8.65
CA LYS A 90 -4.84 10.66 7.46
C LYS A 90 -5.15 9.34 6.79
N PHE A 91 -5.61 8.33 7.55
CA PHE A 91 -5.84 6.99 7.02
C PHE A 91 -7.29 6.77 6.63
N VAL A 92 -7.50 6.23 5.45
CA VAL A 92 -8.79 5.79 4.91
C VAL A 92 -8.72 4.29 4.65
N PHE A 93 -9.62 3.54 5.29
CA PHE A 93 -9.68 2.09 5.12
C PHE A 93 -10.75 1.74 4.09
N HIS A 94 -10.36 0.97 3.09
CA HIS A 94 -11.22 0.54 2.01
C HIS A 94 -11.74 -0.87 2.25
N SER A 95 -13.05 -1.02 2.15
CA SER A 95 -13.68 -2.33 1.99
C SER A 95 -13.85 -2.61 0.50
N TYR A 96 -13.83 -3.88 0.13
CA TYR A 96 -14.06 -4.30 -1.25
C TYR A 96 -15.44 -3.86 -1.73
N THR A 97 -15.49 -3.09 -2.81
CA THR A 97 -16.72 -2.50 -3.36
C THR A 97 -17.06 -3.09 -4.73
N SER A 98 -18.26 -2.79 -5.25
CA SER A 98 -18.64 -3.17 -6.61
C SER A 98 -17.73 -2.57 -7.67
N GLU A 99 -17.26 -1.33 -7.47
CA GLU A 99 -16.31 -0.68 -8.37
C GLU A 99 -14.95 -1.37 -8.36
N ALA A 100 -14.49 -1.81 -7.19
CA ALA A 100 -13.27 -2.61 -7.08
C ALA A 100 -13.42 -3.96 -7.76
N ASP A 101 -14.60 -4.61 -7.64
CA ASP A 101 -14.91 -5.88 -8.32
C ASP A 101 -14.93 -5.74 -9.85
N GLU A 102 -15.46 -4.66 -10.38
CA GLU A 102 -15.40 -4.37 -11.82
C GLU A 102 -13.94 -4.22 -12.29
N CYS A 103 -13.11 -3.50 -11.54
CA CYS A 103 -11.68 -3.38 -11.83
C CYS A 103 -10.97 -4.73 -11.74
N PHE A 104 -11.27 -5.53 -10.70
CA PHE A 104 -10.73 -6.86 -10.53
C PHE A 104 -11.03 -7.76 -11.75
N ASN A 105 -12.29 -7.78 -12.19
CA ASN A 105 -12.71 -8.57 -13.33
C ASN A 105 -12.03 -8.14 -14.63
N GLN A 106 -11.78 -6.85 -14.83
CA GLN A 106 -11.00 -6.35 -15.96
C GLN A 106 -9.53 -6.78 -15.88
N LEU A 107 -8.90 -6.65 -14.70
CA LEU A 107 -7.50 -7.01 -14.48
C LEU A 107 -7.24 -8.52 -14.62
N LEU A 108 -8.19 -9.35 -14.21
CA LEU A 108 -8.07 -10.81 -14.26
C LEU A 108 -7.70 -11.34 -15.66
N HIS A 109 -8.13 -10.66 -16.72
CA HIS A 109 -7.80 -11.02 -18.09
C HIS A 109 -6.34 -10.75 -18.46
N PHE A 110 -5.71 -9.77 -17.84
CA PHE A 110 -4.35 -9.32 -18.14
C PHE A 110 -3.31 -9.83 -17.13
N ALA A 111 -3.69 -9.95 -15.87
CA ALA A 111 -2.79 -10.19 -14.73
C ALA A 111 -2.77 -11.66 -14.30
N LYS A 112 -2.52 -12.59 -15.22
CA LYS A 112 -2.60 -14.05 -14.98
C LYS A 112 -1.61 -14.60 -13.93
N ARG A 113 -0.60 -13.83 -13.53
CA ARG A 113 0.43 -14.24 -12.57
C ARG A 113 0.21 -13.69 -11.18
N LEU A 114 -0.66 -12.68 -11.03
CA LEU A 114 -0.96 -12.10 -9.73
C LEU A 114 -1.86 -13.04 -8.93
N ASP A 115 -1.63 -13.10 -7.64
CA ASP A 115 -2.53 -13.79 -6.75
C ASP A 115 -3.82 -12.97 -6.50
N ALA A 116 -4.80 -13.58 -5.84
CA ALA A 116 -6.09 -12.94 -5.63
C ALA A 116 -5.99 -11.72 -4.69
N PHE A 117 -5.06 -11.73 -3.73
CA PHE A 117 -4.90 -10.62 -2.79
C PHE A 117 -4.26 -9.41 -3.46
N ASP A 118 -3.25 -9.64 -4.30
CA ASP A 118 -2.60 -8.58 -5.09
C ASP A 118 -3.60 -7.93 -6.05
N LEU A 119 -4.43 -8.74 -6.71
CA LEU A 119 -5.49 -8.24 -7.58
C LEU A 119 -6.54 -7.42 -6.83
N ILE A 120 -6.94 -7.84 -5.62
CA ILE A 120 -7.89 -7.09 -4.78
C ILE A 120 -7.28 -5.74 -4.38
N ILE A 121 -6.06 -5.74 -3.83
CA ILE A 121 -5.36 -4.52 -3.41
C ILE A 121 -5.19 -3.55 -4.58
N GLN A 122 -4.77 -4.06 -5.74
CA GLN A 122 -4.63 -3.25 -6.94
C GLN A 122 -5.98 -2.69 -7.39
N SER A 123 -7.05 -3.48 -7.34
CA SER A 123 -8.39 -3.07 -7.76
C SER A 123 -8.96 -1.97 -6.87
N GLU A 124 -8.75 -2.04 -5.56
CA GLU A 124 -9.12 -0.97 -4.63
C GLU A 124 -8.27 0.30 -4.84
N ALA A 125 -6.97 0.14 -5.13
CA ALA A 125 -6.06 1.26 -5.36
C ALA A 125 -6.40 2.07 -6.62
N PHE A 126 -7.16 1.49 -7.54
CA PHE A 126 -7.67 2.17 -8.75
C PHE A 126 -8.45 3.43 -8.44
N THR A 127 -9.24 3.43 -7.39
CA THR A 127 -10.08 4.56 -6.98
C THR A 127 -9.25 5.75 -6.51
N VAL A 128 -7.99 5.50 -6.12
CA VAL A 128 -7.05 6.52 -5.63
C VAL A 128 -6.07 6.98 -6.71
N GLY A 129 -5.74 6.09 -7.65
CA GLY A 129 -4.89 6.40 -8.80
C GLY A 129 -3.38 6.30 -8.53
N GLU A 130 -2.93 6.04 -7.30
CA GLU A 130 -1.52 5.79 -6.99
C GLU A 130 -1.37 4.68 -5.93
N LEU A 131 -0.57 3.65 -6.23
CA LEU A 131 -0.26 2.52 -5.35
C LEU A 131 1.23 2.48 -5.03
N LEU A 132 1.56 2.40 -3.74
CA LEU A 132 2.91 2.12 -3.25
C LEU A 132 2.99 0.65 -2.82
N THR A 133 3.80 -0.13 -3.53
CA THR A 133 4.00 -1.56 -3.30
C THR A 133 5.47 -1.96 -3.46
N GLU A 134 5.88 -3.03 -2.79
CA GLU A 134 7.15 -3.72 -3.02
C GLU A 134 6.93 -5.13 -3.57
N ASP A 135 5.70 -5.46 -3.92
CA ASP A 135 5.41 -6.76 -4.50
C ASP A 135 6.04 -6.87 -5.90
N GLU A 136 6.90 -7.89 -6.06
CA GLU A 136 7.67 -8.08 -7.29
C GLU A 136 6.77 -8.46 -8.47
N ASP A 137 5.70 -9.21 -8.24
CA ASP A 137 4.77 -9.63 -9.29
C ASP A 137 3.91 -8.46 -9.76
N LEU A 138 3.45 -7.59 -8.84
CA LEU A 138 2.76 -6.33 -9.17
C LEU A 138 3.65 -5.38 -9.96
N LEU A 139 4.91 -5.20 -9.55
CA LEU A 139 5.86 -4.33 -10.23
C LEU A 139 6.24 -4.91 -11.61
N ALA A 140 6.43 -6.22 -11.72
CA ALA A 140 6.67 -6.88 -12.99
C ALA A 140 5.46 -6.78 -13.94
N PHE A 141 4.24 -6.89 -13.40
CA PHE A 141 3.03 -6.67 -14.18
C PHE A 141 2.93 -5.23 -14.68
N ARG A 142 3.18 -4.23 -13.82
CA ARG A 142 3.24 -2.80 -14.21
C ARG A 142 4.14 -2.56 -15.42
N ASP A 143 5.29 -3.23 -15.46
CA ASP A 143 6.32 -3.04 -16.50
C ASP A 143 6.07 -3.93 -17.74
N SER A 144 4.96 -4.67 -17.80
CA SER A 144 4.61 -5.56 -18.91
C SER A 144 3.79 -4.87 -19.99
N ASP A 145 3.86 -5.40 -21.23
CA ASP A 145 2.99 -5.00 -22.34
C ASP A 145 1.51 -5.24 -22.01
N GLN A 146 1.21 -6.29 -21.25
CA GLN A 146 -0.15 -6.62 -20.80
C GLN A 146 -0.76 -5.50 -19.97
N PHE A 147 0.02 -4.90 -19.06
CA PHE A 147 -0.45 -3.75 -18.29
C PHE A 147 -0.64 -2.54 -19.19
N ALA A 148 0.29 -2.26 -20.11
CA ALA A 148 0.19 -1.14 -21.05
C ALA A 148 -1.06 -1.20 -21.94
N GLU A 149 -1.50 -2.41 -22.29
CA GLU A 149 -2.73 -2.67 -23.07
C GLU A 149 -4.00 -2.62 -22.21
N SER A 150 -3.89 -2.75 -20.88
CA SER A 150 -5.04 -2.75 -19.99
C SER A 150 -5.67 -1.36 -19.89
N PRO A 151 -6.99 -1.23 -19.74
CA PRO A 151 -7.64 0.04 -19.47
C PRO A 151 -7.07 0.73 -18.22
N SER A 152 -6.52 -0.06 -17.33
CA SER A 152 -5.99 0.28 -16.03
C SER A 152 -4.70 1.09 -16.08
N SER A 153 -3.87 0.88 -17.09
CA SER A 153 -2.55 1.51 -17.20
C SER A 153 -2.58 3.05 -17.19
N LYS A 154 -3.71 3.63 -17.61
CA LYS A 154 -3.91 5.08 -17.63
C LYS A 154 -4.45 5.66 -16.32
N SER A 155 -4.98 4.80 -15.45
CA SER A 155 -5.74 5.21 -14.28
C SER A 155 -4.99 5.00 -12.97
N ILE A 156 -3.97 4.12 -12.95
CA ILE A 156 -3.19 3.86 -11.74
C ILE A 156 -1.69 3.95 -11.98
N LYS A 157 -0.99 4.62 -11.07
CA LYS A 157 0.46 4.70 -11.03
C LYS A 157 0.98 3.81 -9.90
N MET A 158 1.58 2.67 -10.23
CA MET A 158 2.23 1.81 -9.26
C MET A 158 3.69 2.21 -9.07
N ARG A 159 4.16 2.22 -7.83
CA ARG A 159 5.53 2.62 -7.48
C ARG A 159 6.10 1.80 -6.33
N CYS A 160 7.43 1.67 -6.31
CA CYS A 160 8.17 1.18 -5.14
C CYS A 160 8.76 2.34 -4.32
N TRP A 161 9.25 2.04 -3.11
CA TRP A 161 9.88 3.01 -2.22
C TRP A 161 11.05 3.74 -2.86
N LYS A 162 11.87 3.02 -3.61
CA LYS A 162 13.05 3.58 -4.30
C LYS A 162 12.68 4.70 -5.27
N GLU A 163 11.56 4.58 -5.97
CA GLU A 163 11.07 5.58 -6.91
C GLU A 163 10.56 6.82 -6.19
N ILE A 164 9.73 6.63 -5.15
CA ILE A 164 9.20 7.75 -4.35
C ILE A 164 10.30 8.51 -3.60
N SER A 165 11.29 7.79 -3.06
CA SER A 165 12.38 8.41 -2.30
C SER A 165 13.33 9.24 -3.18
N ARG A 166 13.50 8.87 -4.46
CA ARG A 166 14.32 9.63 -5.42
C ARG A 166 13.66 10.94 -5.83
N GLU A 167 12.35 10.97 -6.04
CA GLU A 167 11.63 12.21 -6.37
C GLU A 167 11.75 13.24 -5.24
N LYS A 168 11.80 12.79 -3.99
CA LYS A 168 11.98 13.66 -2.83
C LYS A 168 13.35 14.35 -2.82
N LYS A 169 14.41 13.62 -3.20
CA LYS A 169 15.78 14.15 -3.29
C LYS A 169 15.98 15.12 -4.46
N ALA A 170 15.26 14.91 -5.56
CA ALA A 170 15.35 15.79 -6.73
C ALA A 170 14.56 17.11 -6.57
N SER A 171 13.75 17.22 -5.52
CA SER A 171 12.88 18.38 -5.24
C SER A 171 13.37 19.25 -4.09
N GLN A 172 14.51 18.90 -3.47
CA GLN A 172 15.25 19.67 -2.47
C GLN A 172 16.46 20.35 -3.11
#